data_3e8fa1695f0dd8e136c7c9b67cbeee58
#
_entry.id   3e8fa1695f0dd8e136c7c9b67cbeee58
#
_cell.length_a   1.000
_cell.length_b   1.000
_cell.length_c   1.000
_cell.angle_alpha   90.00
_cell.angle_beta   90.00
_cell.angle_gamma   90.00
#
_symmetry.space_group_name_H-M   'P 1'
#
loop_
_entity.id
_entity.type
_entity.pdbx_description
1 polymer ?
#
loop_
_entity_poly.entity_id
_entity_poly.type
_entity_poly.pdbx_seq_one_letter_code
_entity_poly.pdbx_strand_id
1 'polypeptide(L)'
;LFKTIKNKTIWNLNIIIPKSASLTLVFQREFGNNENINIRTYNSIPFEGFKKIEYLLYDYGLAAPRSQNVLVASLYYGILMNYKNIYLLGADHDWLSNIKVDKLNRVCLKATNYGQENQAEYSPWLTYNGTQYDMAEVLRDLSKMFSGYKAVQSYSIYRGTTIYNVTKDSFIDSFKRVPYEKK
;
A
#
# COMPACT_ATOMS: atom_id res chain seq x y z
N LEU A 1 17.63 -7.21 1.50
CA LEU A 1 16.83 -6.83 0.34
C LEU A 1 17.57 -5.84 -0.57
N PHE A 2 17.94 -4.62 -0.11
CA PHE A 2 18.56 -3.58 -0.95
C PHE A 2 19.88 -4.04 -1.59
N LYS A 3 20.76 -4.67 -0.84
CA LYS A 3 22.02 -5.27 -1.38
C LYS A 3 21.74 -6.30 -2.47
N THR A 4 20.70 -7.12 -2.30
CA THR A 4 20.32 -8.13 -3.29
C THR A 4 19.83 -7.48 -4.58
N ILE A 5 18.95 -6.47 -4.48
CA ILE A 5 18.48 -5.72 -5.63
C ILE A 5 19.66 -5.07 -6.36
N LYS A 6 20.52 -4.34 -5.62
CA LYS A 6 21.69 -3.69 -6.21
C LYS A 6 22.61 -4.65 -6.96
N ASN A 7 22.92 -5.80 -6.35
CA ASN A 7 23.92 -6.72 -6.88
C ASN A 7 23.38 -7.68 -7.95
N LYS A 8 22.05 -7.88 -7.99
CA LYS A 8 21.41 -8.84 -8.91
C LYS A 8 20.74 -8.18 -10.11
N THR A 9 20.50 -6.87 -10.07
CA THR A 9 19.81 -6.17 -11.15
C THR A 9 20.78 -5.88 -12.30
N ILE A 10 20.57 -6.56 -13.42
CA ILE A 10 21.31 -6.41 -14.68
C ILE A 10 20.43 -5.91 -15.82
N TRP A 11 19.18 -5.57 -15.52
CA TRP A 11 18.16 -5.02 -16.44
C TRP A 11 17.69 -3.65 -15.97
N ASN A 12 17.08 -2.89 -16.85
CA ASN A 12 16.54 -1.57 -16.48
C ASN A 12 15.39 -1.71 -15.48
N LEU A 13 15.61 -1.29 -14.25
CA LEU A 13 14.66 -1.33 -13.14
C LEU A 13 14.32 0.08 -12.67
N ASN A 14 13.03 0.41 -12.67
CA ASN A 14 12.54 1.64 -12.05
C ASN A 14 12.05 1.34 -10.63
N ILE A 15 12.63 1.99 -9.62
CA ILE A 15 12.18 1.94 -8.22
C ILE A 15 11.48 3.25 -7.89
N ILE A 16 10.24 3.15 -7.46
CA ILE A 16 9.40 4.30 -7.13
C ILE A 16 9.31 4.43 -5.61
N ILE A 17 9.69 5.57 -5.07
CA ILE A 17 9.75 5.81 -3.63
C ILE A 17 9.19 7.19 -3.25
N PRO A 18 8.73 7.37 -1.99
CA PRO A 18 8.43 8.70 -1.48
C PRO A 18 9.66 9.62 -1.56
N LYS A 19 9.46 10.89 -1.93
CA LYS A 19 10.54 11.89 -1.99
C LYS A 19 11.29 12.00 -0.64
N SER A 20 10.59 11.89 0.48
CA SER A 20 11.19 11.87 1.82
C SER A 20 12.18 10.70 2.02
N ALA A 21 11.89 9.54 1.46
CA ALA A 21 12.78 8.37 1.55
C ALA A 21 14.05 8.52 0.70
N SER A 22 13.97 9.22 -0.44
CA SER A 22 15.12 9.46 -1.32
C SER A 22 16.20 10.32 -0.69
N LEU A 23 15.84 11.14 0.29
CA LEU A 23 16.74 12.02 1.02
C LEU A 23 17.52 11.28 2.12
N THR A 24 17.21 10.03 2.40
CA THR A 24 17.93 9.25 3.40
C THR A 24 19.28 8.81 2.86
N LEU A 25 20.35 9.01 3.66
CA LEU A 25 21.71 8.59 3.32
C LEU A 25 21.80 7.08 2.99
N VAL A 26 20.97 6.28 3.64
CA VAL A 26 20.91 4.82 3.40
C VAL A 26 20.51 4.54 1.96
N PHE A 27 19.49 5.22 1.45
CA PHE A 27 18.98 4.98 0.11
C PHE A 27 19.98 5.41 -0.98
N GLN A 28 20.59 6.57 -0.81
CA GLN A 28 21.62 7.07 -1.73
C GLN A 28 22.85 6.16 -1.76
N ARG A 29 23.29 5.68 -0.60
CA ARG A 29 24.43 4.77 -0.47
C ARG A 29 24.16 3.40 -1.10
N GLU A 30 22.94 2.88 -0.96
CA GLU A 30 22.64 1.51 -1.40
C GLU A 30 22.39 1.40 -2.90
N PHE A 31 21.90 2.44 -3.57
CA PHE A 31 21.50 2.36 -5.00
C PHE A 31 22.33 3.24 -5.95
N GLY A 32 23.14 4.18 -5.45
CA GLY A 32 23.86 5.16 -6.27
C GLY A 32 24.91 4.62 -7.26
N ASN A 33 25.21 3.31 -7.22
CA ASN A 33 26.29 2.72 -8.00
C ASN A 33 25.82 1.61 -8.98
N ASN A 34 24.54 1.50 -9.28
CA ASN A 34 24.05 0.58 -10.30
C ASN A 34 23.31 1.34 -11.39
N GLU A 35 23.92 1.45 -12.56
CA GLU A 35 23.40 2.19 -13.72
C GLU A 35 22.07 1.63 -14.26
N ASN A 36 21.75 0.38 -13.94
CA ASN A 36 20.49 -0.24 -14.33
C ASN A 36 19.31 0.13 -13.41
N ILE A 37 19.57 0.82 -12.28
CA ILE A 37 18.52 1.17 -11.32
C ILE A 37 18.18 2.65 -11.43
N ASN A 38 16.98 2.93 -11.89
CA ASN A 38 16.44 4.29 -11.97
C ASN A 38 15.49 4.55 -10.79
N ILE A 39 15.81 5.56 -10.00
CA ILE A 39 14.98 5.98 -8.87
C ILE A 39 14.04 7.09 -9.32
N ARG A 40 12.75 6.85 -9.16
CA ARG A 40 11.70 7.84 -9.35
C ARG A 40 11.06 8.17 -8.02
N THR A 41 10.78 9.43 -7.78
CA THR A 41 10.16 9.87 -6.54
C THR A 41 8.75 10.39 -6.77
N TYR A 42 7.89 10.21 -5.78
CA TYR A 42 6.59 10.85 -5.71
C TYR A 42 6.42 11.63 -4.41
N ASN A 43 5.57 12.63 -4.42
CA ASN A 43 5.22 13.36 -3.20
C ASN A 43 4.18 12.53 -2.42
N SER A 44 4.50 12.18 -1.18
CA SER A 44 3.63 11.40 -0.30
C SER A 44 2.88 12.25 0.74
N ILE A 45 2.89 13.58 0.59
CA ILE A 45 2.15 14.47 1.48
C ILE A 45 0.65 14.26 1.25
N PRO A 46 -0.12 13.79 2.26
CA PRO A 46 -1.53 13.57 2.09
C PRO A 46 -2.28 14.90 2.04
N PHE A 47 -3.23 15.01 1.13
CA PHE A 47 -4.19 16.10 1.10
C PHE A 47 -5.59 15.54 0.93
N GLU A 48 -6.50 15.98 1.77
CA GLU A 48 -7.92 15.63 1.76
C GLU A 48 -8.73 16.92 1.89
N GLY A 49 -9.62 17.21 0.93
CA GLY A 49 -10.35 18.47 0.94
C GLY A 49 -11.37 18.57 -0.20
N PHE A 50 -11.55 19.76 -0.74
CA PHE A 50 -12.41 19.96 -1.90
C PHE A 50 -11.87 19.21 -3.10
N LYS A 51 -12.68 18.31 -3.68
CA LYS A 51 -12.26 17.36 -4.73
C LYS A 51 -11.54 18.01 -5.91
N LYS A 52 -11.99 19.18 -6.34
CA LYS A 52 -11.32 19.91 -7.45
C LYS A 52 -9.89 20.30 -7.10
N ILE A 53 -9.66 20.81 -5.88
CA ILE A 53 -8.31 21.19 -5.42
C ILE A 53 -7.48 19.95 -5.16
N GLU A 54 -8.06 18.94 -4.51
CA GLU A 54 -7.42 17.66 -4.22
C GLU A 54 -6.89 17.02 -5.51
N TYR A 55 -7.72 16.89 -6.53
CA TYR A 55 -7.33 16.28 -7.80
C TYR A 55 -6.31 17.11 -8.58
N LEU A 56 -6.42 18.43 -8.53
CA LEU A 56 -5.41 19.32 -9.11
C LEU A 56 -4.03 19.09 -8.46
N LEU A 57 -3.99 19.05 -7.13
CA LEU A 57 -2.74 18.80 -6.41
C LEU A 57 -2.17 17.40 -6.72
N TYR A 58 -3.04 16.40 -6.88
CA TYR A 58 -2.64 15.05 -7.27
C TYR A 58 -2.09 15.01 -8.71
N ASP A 59 -2.74 15.69 -9.65
CA ASP A 59 -2.31 15.77 -11.05
C ASP A 59 -0.92 16.39 -11.22
N TYR A 60 -0.62 17.41 -10.40
CA TYR A 60 0.69 18.06 -10.39
C TYR A 60 1.72 17.39 -9.47
N GLY A 61 1.37 16.27 -8.83
CA GLY A 61 2.26 15.59 -7.89
C GLY A 61 2.63 16.41 -6.65
N LEU A 62 1.82 17.41 -6.29
CA LEU A 62 2.02 18.26 -5.12
C LEU A 62 1.48 17.63 -3.84
N ALA A 63 0.55 16.70 -3.96
CA ALA A 63 0.02 15.90 -2.87
C ALA A 63 -0.33 14.50 -3.37
N ALA A 64 -0.71 13.61 -2.45
CA ALA A 64 -1.13 12.24 -2.74
C ALA A 64 -2.32 11.84 -1.85
N PRO A 65 -3.10 10.81 -2.22
CA PRO A 65 -4.02 10.16 -1.30
C PRO A 65 -3.28 9.65 -0.06
N ARG A 66 -3.91 9.72 1.10
CA ARG A 66 -3.34 9.18 2.34
C ARG A 66 -3.03 7.69 2.19
N SER A 67 -1.75 7.36 2.20
CA SER A 67 -1.27 5.98 2.01
C SER A 67 -0.85 5.38 3.35
N GLN A 68 -1.67 4.47 3.89
CA GLN A 68 -1.32 3.67 5.07
C GLN A 68 -0.55 2.40 4.70
N ASN A 69 -0.49 2.08 3.40
CA ASN A 69 0.25 0.94 2.87
C ASN A 69 0.77 1.24 1.45
N VAL A 70 1.65 0.37 0.97
CA VAL A 70 2.27 0.51 -0.34
C VAL A 70 1.28 0.38 -1.51
N LEU A 71 0.17 -0.35 -1.35
CA LEU A 71 -0.81 -0.56 -2.42
C LEU A 71 -1.52 0.73 -2.82
N VAL A 72 -1.95 1.54 -1.85
CA VAL A 72 -2.59 2.84 -2.12
C VAL A 72 -1.64 3.73 -2.93
N ALA A 73 -0.36 3.79 -2.53
CA ALA A 73 0.65 4.54 -3.24
C ALA A 73 0.90 4.01 -4.67
N SER A 74 0.96 2.68 -4.83
CA SER A 74 1.16 2.02 -6.12
C SER A 74 0.01 2.28 -7.08
N LEU A 75 -1.22 2.20 -6.59
CA LEU A 75 -2.42 2.50 -7.37
C LEU A 75 -2.45 3.96 -7.83
N TYR A 76 -2.19 4.89 -6.90
CA TYR A 76 -2.10 6.31 -7.20
C TYR A 76 -1.05 6.57 -8.29
N TYR A 77 0.15 6.00 -8.13
CA TYR A 77 1.21 6.17 -9.13
C TYR A 77 0.84 5.55 -10.48
N GLY A 78 0.18 4.39 -10.48
CA GLY A 78 -0.35 3.78 -11.70
C GLY A 78 -1.34 4.69 -12.44
N ILE A 79 -2.20 5.40 -11.71
CA ILE A 79 -3.12 6.39 -12.29
C ILE A 79 -2.34 7.56 -12.89
N LEU A 80 -1.32 8.08 -12.20
CA LEU A 80 -0.46 9.16 -12.73
C LEU A 80 0.28 8.74 -14.01
N MET A 81 0.64 7.47 -14.14
CA MET A 81 1.23 6.89 -15.35
C MET A 81 0.22 6.69 -16.48
N ASN A 82 -1.04 7.11 -16.30
CA ASN A 82 -2.14 7.00 -17.26
C ASN A 82 -2.48 5.56 -17.69
N TYR A 83 -2.28 4.57 -16.82
CA TYR A 83 -2.81 3.23 -17.07
C TYR A 83 -4.34 3.26 -17.12
N LYS A 84 -4.92 2.69 -18.18
CA LYS A 84 -6.38 2.64 -18.34
C LYS A 84 -7.02 1.59 -17.44
N ASN A 85 -6.34 0.47 -17.25
CA ASN A 85 -6.80 -0.63 -16.41
C ASN A 85 -5.67 -1.04 -15.46
N ILE A 86 -6.00 -1.19 -14.18
CA ILE A 86 -5.10 -1.65 -13.14
C ILE A 86 -5.76 -2.85 -12.45
N TYR A 87 -5.02 -3.93 -12.23
CA TYR A 87 -5.52 -5.15 -11.61
C TYR A 87 -4.80 -5.41 -10.30
N LEU A 88 -5.57 -5.54 -9.20
CA LEU A 88 -5.08 -5.95 -7.90
C LEU A 88 -5.14 -7.47 -7.77
N LEU A 89 -4.02 -8.08 -7.47
CA LEU A 89 -3.90 -9.50 -7.21
C LEU A 89 -3.14 -9.73 -5.89
N GLY A 90 -3.63 -10.66 -5.05
CA GLY A 90 -3.00 -10.98 -3.77
C GLY A 90 -3.16 -9.88 -2.70
N ALA A 91 -4.23 -9.09 -2.78
CA ALA A 91 -4.54 -8.02 -1.83
C ALA A 91 -5.74 -8.41 -0.94
N ASP A 92 -5.52 -9.35 -0.03
CA ASP A 92 -6.59 -9.95 0.78
C ASP A 92 -7.13 -8.96 1.81
N HIS A 93 -6.26 -8.33 2.58
CA HIS A 93 -6.60 -7.35 3.64
C HIS A 93 -7.58 -7.92 4.69
N ASP A 94 -7.45 -9.18 4.99
CA ASP A 94 -8.33 -9.99 5.84
C ASP A 94 -8.04 -9.87 7.35
N TRP A 95 -7.22 -8.89 7.76
CA TRP A 95 -6.84 -8.71 9.17
C TRP A 95 -8.02 -8.67 10.12
N LEU A 96 -9.16 -8.07 9.71
CA LEU A 96 -10.35 -7.99 10.53
C LEU A 96 -10.88 -9.35 10.97
N SER A 97 -10.78 -10.37 10.12
CA SER A 97 -11.19 -11.74 10.44
C SER A 97 -10.20 -12.46 11.36
N ASN A 98 -9.01 -11.91 11.49
CA ASN A 98 -7.89 -12.49 12.22
C ASN A 98 -7.57 -11.75 13.53
N ILE A 99 -8.47 -10.88 14.01
CA ILE A 99 -8.31 -10.14 15.26
C ILE A 99 -9.07 -10.84 16.39
N LYS A 100 -8.49 -10.90 17.57
CA LYS A 100 -9.18 -11.28 18.83
C LYS A 100 -8.60 -10.52 20.00
N VAL A 101 -9.37 -10.47 21.10
CA VAL A 101 -8.87 -10.05 22.42
C VAL A 101 -8.60 -11.32 23.24
N ASP A 102 -7.42 -11.44 23.81
CA ASP A 102 -7.03 -12.59 24.64
C ASP A 102 -7.51 -12.44 26.10
N LYS A 103 -7.22 -13.46 26.91
CA LYS A 103 -7.61 -13.50 28.36
C LYS A 103 -6.90 -12.43 29.21
N LEU A 104 -5.86 -11.79 28.66
CA LEU A 104 -5.12 -10.71 29.31
C LEU A 104 -5.55 -9.32 28.79
N ASN A 105 -6.70 -9.23 28.11
CA ASN A 105 -7.24 -8.03 27.48
C ASN A 105 -6.28 -7.41 26.42
N ARG A 106 -5.49 -8.23 25.74
CA ARG A 106 -4.62 -7.77 24.68
C ARG A 106 -5.26 -8.02 23.33
N VAL A 107 -5.23 -7.01 22.46
CA VAL A 107 -5.58 -7.18 21.05
C VAL A 107 -4.50 -8.01 20.37
N CYS A 108 -4.89 -9.12 19.80
CA CYS A 108 -3.99 -10.06 19.12
C CYS A 108 -4.39 -10.21 17.66
N LEU A 109 -3.39 -10.37 16.82
CA LEU A 109 -3.55 -10.66 15.39
C LEU A 109 -3.00 -12.05 15.10
N LYS A 110 -3.74 -12.83 14.33
CA LYS A 110 -3.24 -14.05 13.72
C LYS A 110 -2.55 -13.66 12.41
N ALA A 111 -1.21 -13.57 12.44
CA ALA A 111 -0.43 -13.31 11.24
C ALA A 111 -0.18 -14.61 10.49
N THR A 112 -0.73 -14.74 9.31
CA THR A 112 -0.41 -15.81 8.37
C THR A 112 0.66 -15.31 7.41
N ASN A 113 1.88 -15.81 7.52
CA ASN A 113 2.87 -15.63 6.48
C ASN A 113 2.62 -16.64 5.36
N TYR A 114 2.80 -16.22 4.11
CA TYR A 114 2.65 -17.08 2.94
C TYR A 114 3.48 -18.36 3.11
N GLY A 115 2.83 -19.52 3.02
CA GLY A 115 3.47 -20.82 3.20
C GLY A 115 3.56 -21.34 4.65
N GLN A 116 3.05 -20.61 5.65
CA GLN A 116 3.03 -21.01 7.07
C GLN A 116 1.62 -21.07 7.67
N GLU A 117 0.61 -21.28 6.86
CA GLU A 117 -0.82 -21.23 7.24
C GLU A 117 -1.16 -22.15 8.43
N ASN A 118 -0.47 -23.29 8.57
CA ASN A 118 -0.71 -24.25 9.65
C ASN A 118 0.00 -23.90 10.98
N GLN A 119 0.83 -22.85 11.05
CA GLN A 119 1.59 -22.46 12.22
C GLN A 119 1.22 -21.07 12.74
N ALA A 120 0.22 -20.44 12.16
CA ALA A 120 -0.16 -19.09 12.55
C ALA A 120 -0.84 -19.07 13.91
N GLU A 121 -0.12 -18.56 14.91
CA GLU A 121 -0.62 -18.31 16.26
C GLU A 121 -1.03 -16.85 16.42
N TYR A 122 -1.98 -16.63 17.34
CA TYR A 122 -2.34 -15.27 17.75
C TYR A 122 -1.24 -14.67 18.61
N SER A 123 -0.69 -13.56 18.20
CA SER A 123 0.30 -12.80 18.95
C SER A 123 -0.24 -11.39 19.27
N PRO A 124 0.20 -10.77 20.39
CA PRO A 124 -0.17 -9.40 20.70
C PRO A 124 0.17 -8.47 19.54
N TRP A 125 -0.78 -7.63 19.13
CA TRP A 125 -0.55 -6.66 18.09
C TRP A 125 0.10 -5.42 18.66
N LEU A 126 1.34 -5.16 18.28
CA LEU A 126 2.16 -4.06 18.78
C LEU A 126 2.26 -2.94 17.76
N THR A 127 2.31 -1.71 18.25
CA THR A 127 2.68 -0.54 17.45
C THR A 127 4.14 -0.62 17.01
N TYR A 128 4.55 0.25 16.12
CA TYR A 128 5.95 0.36 15.70
C TYR A 128 6.92 0.60 16.87
N ASN A 129 6.46 1.29 17.93
CA ASN A 129 7.26 1.56 19.14
C ASN A 129 7.19 0.42 20.17
N GLY A 130 6.57 -0.71 19.85
CA GLY A 130 6.44 -1.86 20.73
C GLY A 130 5.36 -1.73 21.80
N THR A 131 4.52 -0.69 21.77
CA THR A 131 3.36 -0.57 22.67
C THR A 131 2.21 -1.42 22.17
N GLN A 132 1.38 -1.91 23.10
CA GLN A 132 0.20 -2.70 22.77
C GLN A 132 -0.87 -1.82 22.12
N TYR A 133 -1.40 -2.24 20.97
CA TYR A 133 -2.60 -1.63 20.40
C TYR A 133 -3.83 -1.90 21.24
N ASP A 134 -4.70 -0.90 21.38
CA ASP A 134 -6.08 -1.14 21.78
C ASP A 134 -6.99 -1.33 20.55
N MET A 135 -8.21 -1.82 20.78
CA MET A 135 -9.15 -2.11 19.69
C MET A 135 -9.57 -0.84 18.92
N ALA A 136 -9.73 0.29 19.61
CA ALA A 136 -10.12 1.54 18.98
C ALA A 136 -9.01 2.09 18.07
N GLU A 137 -7.76 1.93 18.46
CA GLU A 137 -6.60 2.30 17.65
C GLU A 137 -6.51 1.44 16.40
N VAL A 138 -6.65 0.11 16.54
CA VAL A 138 -6.65 -0.83 15.41
C VAL A 138 -7.74 -0.47 14.41
N LEU A 139 -8.99 -0.30 14.88
CA LEU A 139 -10.11 0.04 13.99
C LEU A 139 -9.93 1.40 13.32
N ARG A 140 -9.36 2.37 14.03
CA ARG A 140 -9.06 3.70 13.47
C ARG A 140 -8.03 3.61 12.34
N ASP A 141 -6.99 2.82 12.51
CA ASP A 141 -5.94 2.69 11.50
C ASP A 141 -6.42 1.86 10.30
N LEU A 142 -7.20 0.82 10.52
CA LEU A 142 -7.87 0.09 9.43
C LEU A 142 -8.85 0.99 8.68
N SER A 143 -9.63 1.82 9.38
CA SER A 143 -10.55 2.79 8.75
C SER A 143 -9.81 3.77 7.84
N LYS A 144 -8.67 4.32 8.30
CA LYS A 144 -7.83 5.21 7.47
C LYS A 144 -7.31 4.49 6.22
N MET A 145 -6.89 3.23 6.38
CA MET A 145 -6.39 2.42 5.27
C MET A 145 -7.47 2.21 4.20
N PHE A 146 -8.67 1.77 4.59
CA PHE A 146 -9.79 1.59 3.65
C PHE A 146 -10.26 2.93 3.04
N SER A 147 -10.20 4.03 3.81
CA SER A 147 -10.48 5.38 3.29
C SER A 147 -9.49 5.78 2.19
N GLY A 148 -8.22 5.38 2.30
CA GLY A 148 -7.21 5.57 1.26
C GLY A 148 -7.61 4.91 -0.07
N TYR A 149 -8.17 3.69 -0.04
CA TYR A 149 -8.69 3.04 -1.26
C TYR A 149 -9.87 3.77 -1.88
N LYS A 150 -10.80 4.30 -1.06
CA LYS A 150 -11.91 5.12 -1.56
C LYS A 150 -11.43 6.43 -2.21
N ALA A 151 -10.41 7.07 -1.64
CA ALA A 151 -9.81 8.26 -2.23
C ALA A 151 -9.19 7.94 -3.60
N VAL A 152 -8.42 6.84 -3.70
CA VAL A 152 -7.85 6.38 -4.96
C VAL A 152 -8.92 6.00 -5.98
N GLN A 153 -9.99 5.33 -5.56
CA GLN A 153 -11.12 5.00 -6.44
C GLN A 153 -11.74 6.27 -7.04
N SER A 154 -12.03 7.27 -6.20
CA SER A 154 -12.62 8.52 -6.67
C SER A 154 -11.71 9.25 -7.65
N TYR A 155 -10.40 9.28 -7.38
CA TYR A 155 -9.41 9.86 -8.26
C TYR A 155 -9.25 9.06 -9.57
N SER A 156 -9.30 7.73 -9.52
CA SER A 156 -9.22 6.88 -10.71
C SER A 156 -10.37 7.13 -11.67
N ILE A 157 -11.58 7.31 -11.15
CA ILE A 157 -12.77 7.66 -11.93
C ILE A 157 -12.57 9.02 -12.63
N TYR A 158 -12.09 10.02 -11.90
CA TYR A 158 -11.78 11.33 -12.45
C TYR A 158 -10.75 11.26 -13.61
N ARG A 159 -9.72 10.41 -13.47
CA ARG A 159 -8.66 10.21 -14.48
C ARG A 159 -9.05 9.24 -15.61
N GLY A 160 -10.24 8.64 -15.56
CA GLY A 160 -10.66 7.63 -16.54
C GLY A 160 -9.85 6.33 -16.48
N THR A 161 -9.34 5.99 -15.29
CA THR A 161 -8.68 4.71 -14.98
C THR A 161 -9.67 3.78 -14.31
N THR A 162 -9.73 2.52 -14.72
CA THR A 162 -10.51 1.50 -14.04
C THR A 162 -9.60 0.60 -13.22
N ILE A 163 -9.91 0.44 -11.93
CA ILE A 163 -9.18 -0.48 -11.05
C ILE A 163 -10.07 -1.70 -10.80
N TYR A 164 -9.50 -2.88 -11.00
CA TYR A 164 -10.17 -4.17 -10.78
C TYR A 164 -9.52 -4.89 -9.61
N ASN A 165 -10.33 -5.44 -8.71
CA ASN A 165 -9.86 -6.36 -7.68
C ASN A 165 -10.13 -7.80 -8.13
N VAL A 166 -9.06 -8.52 -8.46
CA VAL A 166 -9.10 -9.93 -8.86
C VAL A 166 -8.71 -10.88 -7.72
N THR A 167 -8.49 -10.34 -6.53
CA THR A 167 -8.18 -11.12 -5.33
C THR A 167 -9.46 -11.77 -4.81
N LYS A 168 -9.44 -13.08 -4.70
CA LYS A 168 -10.54 -13.83 -4.08
C LYS A 168 -10.67 -13.42 -2.60
N ASP A 169 -11.89 -13.27 -2.12
CA ASP A 169 -12.24 -13.00 -0.70
C ASP A 169 -11.56 -11.75 -0.08
N SER A 170 -11.09 -10.81 -0.92
CA SER A 170 -10.48 -9.57 -0.48
C SER A 170 -11.46 -8.69 0.33
N PHE A 171 -10.98 -8.06 1.39
CA PHE A 171 -11.74 -7.06 2.16
C PHE A 171 -11.77 -5.68 1.51
N ILE A 172 -10.99 -5.45 0.44
CA ILE A 172 -11.02 -4.18 -0.29
C ILE A 172 -12.31 -4.13 -1.13
N ASP A 173 -13.25 -3.29 -0.73
CA ASP A 173 -14.57 -3.10 -1.33
C ASP A 173 -14.63 -1.97 -2.38
N SER A 174 -13.58 -1.16 -2.46
CA SER A 174 -13.57 0.06 -3.26
C SER A 174 -13.48 -0.17 -4.77
N PHE A 175 -13.11 -1.36 -5.22
CA PHE A 175 -12.85 -1.63 -6.63
C PHE A 175 -13.75 -2.71 -7.20
N LYS A 176 -14.03 -2.64 -8.51
CA LYS A 176 -14.84 -3.63 -9.21
C LYS A 176 -14.19 -5.01 -9.10
N ARG A 177 -14.92 -5.98 -8.58
CA ARG A 177 -14.46 -7.37 -8.53
C ARG A 177 -14.64 -8.03 -9.89
N VAL A 178 -13.63 -8.76 -10.30
CA VAL A 178 -13.65 -9.62 -11.48
C VAL A 178 -12.96 -10.93 -11.15
N PRO A 179 -13.44 -12.08 -11.67
CA PRO A 179 -12.76 -13.35 -11.46
C PRO A 179 -11.39 -13.33 -12.15
N TYR A 180 -10.42 -14.02 -11.56
CA TYR A 180 -9.15 -14.29 -12.23
C TYR A 180 -9.37 -15.48 -13.18
N GLU A 181 -9.53 -15.21 -14.46
CA GLU A 181 -9.55 -16.23 -15.49
C GLU A 181 -8.11 -16.48 -15.97
N LYS A 182 -7.59 -17.70 -15.69
CA LYS A 182 -6.39 -18.19 -16.38
C LYS A 182 -6.76 -18.35 -17.86
N LYS A 183 -6.21 -17.49 -18.71
CA LYS A 183 -6.18 -17.76 -20.15
C LYS A 183 -5.12 -18.80 -20.47
#